data_6d4cf30afb06754b8cf65c487899d889
#
_entry.id   6d4cf30afb06754b8cf65c487899d889
#
_cell.length_a   1.000
_cell.length_b   1.000
_cell.length_c   1.000
_cell.angle_alpha   90.00
_cell.angle_beta   90.00
_cell.angle_gamma   90.00
#
_symmetry.space_group_name_H-M   'P 1'
#
loop_
_entity.id
_entity.type
_entity.pdbx_description
1 polymer ?
#
loop_
_entity_poly.entity_id
_entity_poly.type
_entity_poly.pdbx_seq_one_letter_code
_entity_poly.pdbx_strand_id
1 'polypeptide(L)'
;MVPEWEQANTQGRIPLILNPGLTFGTGSHATTRLCLTALEETIHGGERVLDLGCGSGILSIAALRLGAEHAFACDIDEKCVEVAYENAALNDIDRSRYTVRWGDVLSDQQLKAEIGGGYHMVVANIVADVIIGLSGQVRPFLKEDGLFLCSGIIDDRAEEVAQRLREAGWDILRTRQSEGWFSYLCR
;
A
#
# COMPACT_ATOMS: atom_id res chain seq x y z
N MET A 1 -9.35 1.77 12.88
CA MET A 1 -9.50 3.03 12.15
C MET A 1 -10.60 3.83 12.77
N VAL A 2 -10.50 5.14 12.72
CA VAL A 2 -11.39 6.06 13.39
C VAL A 2 -11.76 7.13 12.40
N PRO A 3 -13.04 7.36 12.13
CA PRO A 3 -13.47 8.54 11.38
C PRO A 3 -12.98 9.81 12.09
N GLU A 4 -12.69 10.88 11.36
CA GLU A 4 -12.19 12.13 11.92
C GLU A 4 -13.07 12.77 13.01
N TRP A 5 -14.37 12.44 13.01
CA TRP A 5 -15.36 12.95 13.99
C TRP A 5 -15.54 12.07 15.22
N GLU A 6 -14.84 10.94 15.37
CA GLU A 6 -14.94 10.03 16.50
C GLU A 6 -13.69 10.04 17.39
N GLN A 7 -13.91 10.02 18.70
CA GLN A 7 -12.83 9.77 19.67
C GLN A 7 -12.60 8.26 19.83
N ALA A 8 -11.41 7.79 19.46
CA ALA A 8 -11.06 6.38 19.55
C ALA A 8 -10.71 5.95 20.97
N ASN A 9 -11.38 4.90 21.45
CA ASN A 9 -10.80 4.10 22.53
C ASN A 9 -9.78 3.12 21.93
N THR A 10 -8.51 3.50 21.91
CA THR A 10 -7.46 2.77 21.19
C THR A 10 -6.97 1.50 21.87
N GLN A 11 -7.27 1.31 23.16
CA GLN A 11 -6.78 0.16 23.96
C GLN A 11 -5.27 -0.11 23.77
N GLY A 12 -4.47 0.95 23.61
CA GLY A 12 -3.03 0.86 23.37
C GLY A 12 -2.62 0.67 21.90
N ARG A 13 -3.57 0.62 20.96
CA ARG A 13 -3.30 0.58 19.50
C ARG A 13 -3.08 1.98 18.95
N ILE A 14 -2.33 2.06 17.87
CA ILE A 14 -2.11 3.31 17.12
C ILE A 14 -3.40 3.67 16.36
N PRO A 15 -4.04 4.80 16.63
CA PRO A 15 -5.22 5.22 15.88
C PRO A 15 -4.79 5.63 14.47
N LEU A 16 -5.60 5.26 13.48
CA LEU A 16 -5.49 5.72 12.12
C LEU A 16 -6.75 6.53 11.80
N ILE A 17 -6.59 7.84 11.67
CA ILE A 17 -7.70 8.78 11.46
C ILE A 17 -7.84 9.03 9.96
N LEU A 18 -9.03 8.83 9.43
CA LEU A 18 -9.30 9.01 8.00
C LEU A 18 -10.61 9.78 7.81
N ASN A 19 -10.59 10.67 6.86
CA ASN A 19 -11.80 11.19 6.26
C ASN A 19 -12.29 10.15 5.24
N PRO A 20 -13.47 9.52 5.45
CA PRO A 20 -14.02 8.52 4.55
C PRO A 20 -14.58 9.11 3.25
N GLY A 21 -14.07 10.24 2.78
CA GLY A 21 -14.50 10.96 1.61
C GLY A 21 -14.76 10.11 0.36
N LEU A 22 -14.70 10.70 -0.81
CA LEU A 22 -15.14 10.11 -2.09
C LEU A 22 -14.19 9.09 -2.72
N THR A 23 -13.09 8.70 -2.04
CA THR A 23 -12.11 7.74 -2.57
C THR A 23 -12.20 6.37 -1.90
N PHE A 24 -11.76 5.32 -2.61
CA PHE A 24 -11.63 3.97 -2.05
C PHE A 24 -10.59 3.95 -0.91
N GLY A 25 -10.82 3.13 0.10
CA GLY A 25 -9.85 2.98 1.21
C GLY A 25 -10.36 3.48 2.56
N THR A 26 -11.68 3.31 2.86
CA THR A 26 -12.24 3.61 4.20
C THR A 26 -11.68 2.70 5.30
N GLY A 27 -10.92 1.68 4.90
CA GLY A 27 -10.28 0.72 5.79
C GLY A 27 -11.17 -0.40 6.32
N SER A 28 -12.47 -0.36 6.09
CA SER A 28 -13.38 -1.44 6.49
C SER A 28 -13.31 -2.66 5.56
N HIS A 29 -12.79 -2.51 4.34
CA HIS A 29 -12.72 -3.58 3.36
C HIS A 29 -11.71 -4.67 3.78
N ALA A 30 -12.03 -5.94 3.49
CA ALA A 30 -11.18 -7.08 3.85
C ALA A 30 -9.75 -6.95 3.32
N THR A 31 -9.56 -6.48 2.07
CA THR A 31 -8.24 -6.29 1.45
C THR A 31 -7.37 -5.29 2.21
N THR A 32 -7.97 -4.19 2.68
CA THR A 32 -7.26 -3.18 3.47
C THR A 32 -6.84 -3.77 4.81
N ARG A 33 -7.71 -4.53 5.49
CA ARG A 33 -7.36 -5.22 6.75
C ARG A 33 -6.22 -6.21 6.56
N LEU A 34 -6.22 -6.98 5.46
CA LEU A 34 -5.14 -7.91 5.12
C LEU A 34 -3.79 -7.18 4.96
N CYS A 35 -3.79 -6.04 4.26
CA CYS A 35 -2.59 -5.23 4.09
C CYS A 35 -2.12 -4.61 5.41
N LEU A 36 -3.02 -4.04 6.22
CA LEU A 36 -2.68 -3.45 7.52
C LEU A 36 -2.06 -4.47 8.46
N THR A 37 -2.60 -5.70 8.51
CA THR A 37 -2.02 -6.78 9.31
C THR A 37 -0.60 -7.13 8.82
N ALA A 38 -0.37 -7.15 7.50
CA ALA A 38 0.97 -7.41 6.98
C ALA A 38 1.94 -6.27 7.31
N LEU A 39 1.49 -5.01 7.23
CA LEU A 39 2.30 -3.84 7.62
C LEU A 39 2.67 -3.89 9.11
N GLU A 40 1.72 -4.19 10.01
CA GLU A 40 1.99 -4.34 11.46
C GLU A 40 3.07 -5.40 11.75
N GLU A 41 3.20 -6.42 10.92
CA GLU A 41 4.18 -7.50 11.11
C GLU A 41 5.54 -7.21 10.44
N THR A 42 5.61 -6.27 9.51
CA THR A 42 6.80 -6.06 8.68
C THR A 42 7.45 -4.70 8.88
N ILE A 43 6.73 -3.70 9.39
CA ILE A 43 7.28 -2.38 9.69
C ILE A 43 7.77 -2.37 11.15
N HIS A 44 9.04 -2.10 11.32
CA HIS A 44 9.71 -2.08 12.65
C HIS A 44 10.37 -0.75 12.99
N GLY A 45 10.41 0.17 12.01
CA GLY A 45 10.97 1.51 12.13
C GLY A 45 12.13 1.77 11.16
N GLY A 46 12.07 2.90 10.47
CA GLY A 46 13.10 3.33 9.53
C GLY A 46 12.94 2.81 8.09
N GLU A 47 11.85 2.09 7.79
CA GLU A 47 11.61 1.59 6.43
C GLU A 47 11.19 2.72 5.49
N ARG A 48 11.56 2.58 4.21
CA ARG A 48 10.99 3.33 3.09
C ARG A 48 9.95 2.47 2.41
N VAL A 49 8.74 2.99 2.27
CA VAL A 49 7.57 2.27 1.71
C VAL A 49 7.11 2.96 0.42
N LEU A 50 6.79 2.17 -0.59
CA LEU A 50 6.17 2.62 -1.83
C LEU A 50 4.74 2.06 -1.91
N ASP A 51 3.74 2.94 -2.09
CA ASP A 51 2.32 2.57 -2.16
C ASP A 51 1.79 2.85 -3.58
N LEU A 52 1.47 1.79 -4.31
CA LEU A 52 1.02 1.84 -5.70
C LEU A 52 -0.50 1.66 -5.78
N GLY A 53 -1.20 2.68 -6.26
CA GLY A 53 -2.66 2.77 -6.21
C GLY A 53 -3.14 3.12 -4.81
N CYS A 54 -2.63 4.22 -4.27
CA CYS A 54 -2.76 4.55 -2.85
C CYS A 54 -4.18 4.96 -2.41
N GLY A 55 -5.04 5.41 -3.33
CA GLY A 55 -6.37 5.88 -3.02
C GLY A 55 -6.37 6.95 -1.92
N SER A 56 -6.98 6.65 -0.78
CA SER A 56 -7.00 7.54 0.39
C SER A 56 -5.64 7.71 1.09
N GLY A 57 -4.61 6.98 0.68
CA GLY A 57 -3.29 6.94 1.32
C GLY A 57 -3.23 6.06 2.58
N ILE A 58 -4.27 5.27 2.85
CA ILE A 58 -4.39 4.53 4.12
C ILE A 58 -3.20 3.62 4.42
N LEU A 59 -2.62 2.93 3.43
CA LEU A 59 -1.52 1.99 3.65
C LEU A 59 -0.21 2.73 3.89
N SER A 60 0.08 3.78 3.12
CA SER A 60 1.22 4.67 3.33
C SER A 60 1.18 5.31 4.71
N ILE A 61 0.03 5.86 5.09
CA ILE A 61 -0.19 6.53 6.38
C ILE A 61 -0.02 5.51 7.52
N ALA A 62 -0.57 4.30 7.38
CA ALA A 62 -0.39 3.24 8.35
C ALA A 62 1.09 2.87 8.53
N ALA A 63 1.84 2.69 7.43
CA ALA A 63 3.27 2.42 7.48
C ALA A 63 4.04 3.52 8.21
N LEU A 64 3.76 4.80 7.93
CA LEU A 64 4.39 5.94 8.61
C LEU A 64 4.03 6.01 10.10
N ARG A 65 2.81 5.69 10.47
CA ARG A 65 2.36 5.61 11.88
C ARG A 65 2.98 4.44 12.62
N LEU A 66 3.32 3.34 11.93
CA LEU A 66 4.04 2.19 12.48
C LEU A 66 5.56 2.44 12.61
N GLY A 67 6.07 3.54 12.08
CA GLY A 67 7.47 3.94 12.24
C GLY A 67 8.30 3.93 10.97
N ALA A 68 7.72 3.70 9.79
CA ALA A 68 8.43 3.89 8.53
C ALA A 68 9.00 5.31 8.45
N GLU A 69 10.21 5.45 7.91
CA GLU A 69 10.90 6.74 7.80
C GLU A 69 10.22 7.62 6.76
N HIS A 70 9.93 7.05 5.60
CA HIS A 70 9.36 7.77 4.46
C HIS A 70 8.41 6.87 3.67
N ALA A 71 7.35 7.46 3.14
CA ALA A 71 6.49 6.81 2.16
C ALA A 71 6.39 7.64 0.88
N PHE A 72 6.48 6.96 -0.27
CA PHE A 72 6.10 7.49 -1.56
C PHE A 72 4.83 6.78 -2.01
N ALA A 73 3.85 7.52 -2.49
CA ALA A 73 2.58 6.97 -2.97
C ALA A 73 2.24 7.52 -4.35
N CYS A 74 1.56 6.72 -5.17
CA CYS A 74 1.01 7.20 -6.42
C CYS A 74 -0.34 6.58 -6.74
N ASP A 75 -1.14 7.30 -7.52
CA ASP A 75 -2.44 6.84 -8.00
C ASP A 75 -2.72 7.38 -9.41
N ILE A 76 -3.51 6.66 -10.20
CA ILE A 76 -3.97 7.11 -11.52
C ILE A 76 -5.08 8.15 -11.45
N ASP A 77 -5.74 8.29 -10.30
CA ASP A 77 -6.73 9.34 -10.05
C ASP A 77 -6.04 10.53 -9.37
N GLU A 78 -6.00 11.67 -10.07
CA GLU A 78 -5.41 12.91 -9.56
C GLU A 78 -6.00 13.36 -8.21
N LYS A 79 -7.28 13.09 -7.97
CA LYS A 79 -7.97 13.43 -6.72
C LYS A 79 -7.36 12.74 -5.49
N CYS A 80 -6.78 11.55 -5.68
CA CYS A 80 -6.15 10.80 -4.61
C CYS A 80 -4.97 11.54 -3.99
N VAL A 81 -4.29 12.41 -4.74
CA VAL A 81 -3.15 13.19 -4.24
C VAL A 81 -3.57 14.11 -3.10
N GLU A 82 -4.63 14.89 -3.29
CA GLU A 82 -5.14 15.81 -2.27
C GLU A 82 -5.70 15.05 -1.07
N VAL A 83 -6.54 14.04 -1.31
CA VAL A 83 -7.15 13.20 -0.27
C VAL A 83 -6.09 12.51 0.60
N ALA A 84 -5.04 11.96 -0.01
CA ALA A 84 -3.96 11.31 0.74
C ALA A 84 -3.19 12.29 1.63
N TYR A 85 -2.96 13.53 1.15
CA TYR A 85 -2.32 14.56 1.98
C TYR A 85 -3.23 15.07 3.10
N GLU A 86 -4.53 15.21 2.86
CA GLU A 86 -5.50 15.57 3.91
C GLU A 86 -5.52 14.50 5.01
N ASN A 87 -5.61 13.23 4.64
CA ASN A 87 -5.56 12.12 5.58
C ASN A 87 -4.22 12.03 6.32
N ALA A 88 -3.10 12.32 5.66
CA ALA A 88 -1.79 12.39 6.31
C ALA A 88 -1.74 13.48 7.40
N ALA A 89 -2.30 14.66 7.11
CA ALA A 89 -2.39 15.77 8.06
C ALA A 89 -3.23 15.40 9.31
N LEU A 90 -4.34 14.65 9.14
CA LEU A 90 -5.14 14.13 10.28
C LEU A 90 -4.35 13.17 11.18
N ASN A 91 -3.26 12.61 10.71
CA ASN A 91 -2.40 11.68 11.43
C ASN A 91 -1.05 12.30 11.84
N ASP A 92 -0.91 13.62 11.83
CA ASP A 92 0.31 14.37 12.16
C ASP A 92 1.53 13.96 11.32
N ILE A 93 1.31 13.59 10.05
CA ILE A 93 2.37 13.23 9.10
C ILE A 93 2.76 14.45 8.28
N ASP A 94 4.02 14.87 8.44
CA ASP A 94 4.60 15.97 7.69
C ASP A 94 4.90 15.57 6.22
N ARG A 95 4.76 16.52 5.30
CA ARG A 95 5.05 16.32 3.87
C ARG A 95 6.51 15.98 3.57
N SER A 96 7.44 16.26 4.47
CA SER A 96 8.82 15.82 4.33
C SER A 96 9.01 14.30 4.42
N ARG A 97 8.05 13.61 5.05
CA ARG A 97 8.03 12.15 5.19
C ARG A 97 7.09 11.44 4.22
N TYR A 98 6.24 12.20 3.51
CA TYR A 98 5.22 11.63 2.63
C TYR A 98 5.16 12.37 1.30
N THR A 99 5.45 11.66 0.22
CA THR A 99 5.34 12.17 -1.14
C THR A 99 4.21 11.46 -1.86
N VAL A 100 3.28 12.19 -2.45
CA VAL A 100 2.19 11.63 -3.26
C VAL A 100 2.26 12.21 -4.67
N ARG A 101 2.07 11.36 -5.69
CA ARG A 101 2.07 11.75 -7.11
C ARG A 101 0.89 11.16 -7.85
N TRP A 102 0.43 11.91 -8.80
CA TRP A 102 -0.50 11.43 -9.81
C TRP A 102 0.27 10.82 -10.98
N GLY A 103 -0.20 9.66 -11.49
CA GLY A 103 0.35 9.02 -12.68
C GLY A 103 0.15 7.50 -12.69
N ASP A 104 0.33 6.93 -13.87
CA ASP A 104 0.28 5.48 -14.08
C ASP A 104 1.68 4.87 -14.01
N VAL A 105 1.97 4.19 -12.91
CA VAL A 105 3.27 3.54 -12.71
C VAL A 105 3.58 2.45 -13.74
N LEU A 106 2.59 1.88 -14.42
CA LEU A 106 2.83 0.88 -15.47
C LEU A 106 3.44 1.50 -16.73
N SER A 107 3.04 2.72 -17.10
CA SER A 107 3.37 3.37 -18.36
C SER A 107 4.23 4.63 -18.25
N ASP A 108 4.15 5.37 -17.12
CA ASP A 108 4.83 6.66 -16.94
C ASP A 108 6.29 6.47 -16.51
N GLN A 109 7.21 6.67 -17.46
CA GLN A 109 8.65 6.56 -17.22
C GLN A 109 9.19 7.70 -16.35
N GLN A 110 8.58 8.89 -16.41
CA GLN A 110 9.00 10.02 -15.58
C GLN A 110 8.63 9.78 -14.12
N LEU A 111 7.43 9.28 -13.86
CA LEU A 111 7.01 8.85 -12.52
C LEU A 111 7.93 7.76 -11.97
N LYS A 112 8.25 6.72 -12.76
CA LYS A 112 9.20 5.67 -12.37
C LYS A 112 10.58 6.23 -11.99
N ALA A 113 11.07 7.19 -12.76
CA ALA A 113 12.34 7.85 -12.47
C ALA A 113 12.29 8.68 -11.18
N GLU A 114 11.17 9.37 -10.91
CA GLU A 114 10.96 10.11 -9.67
C GLU A 114 10.83 9.19 -8.44
N ILE A 115 10.10 8.07 -8.57
CA ILE A 115 10.00 7.04 -7.53
C ILE A 115 11.40 6.54 -7.15
N GLY A 116 12.24 6.27 -8.16
CA GLY A 116 13.58 5.73 -7.94
C GLY A 116 13.55 4.32 -7.36
N GLY A 117 14.47 4.04 -6.42
CA GLY A 117 14.59 2.71 -5.82
C GLY A 117 14.96 2.75 -4.34
N GLY A 118 15.32 1.57 -3.81
CA GLY A 118 15.77 1.43 -2.43
C GLY A 118 14.65 1.36 -1.39
N TYR A 119 13.45 0.96 -1.80
CA TYR A 119 12.35 0.72 -0.89
C TYR A 119 12.51 -0.62 -0.18
N HIS A 120 12.18 -0.64 1.11
CA HIS A 120 12.13 -1.85 1.91
C HIS A 120 10.85 -2.65 1.63
N MET A 121 9.79 -1.93 1.25
CA MET A 121 8.51 -2.53 0.95
C MET A 121 7.80 -1.75 -0.15
N VAL A 122 7.21 -2.48 -1.11
CA VAL A 122 6.20 -1.99 -2.04
C VAL A 122 4.87 -2.60 -1.66
N VAL A 123 3.84 -1.78 -1.55
CA VAL A 123 2.47 -2.24 -1.32
C VAL A 123 1.58 -1.86 -2.50
N ALA A 124 0.62 -2.72 -2.85
CA ALA A 124 -0.36 -2.48 -3.88
C ALA A 124 -1.68 -3.18 -3.50
N ASN A 125 -2.71 -2.40 -3.17
CA ASN A 125 -4.05 -2.93 -2.89
C ASN A 125 -5.01 -2.53 -4.01
N ILE A 126 -4.90 -3.23 -5.13
CA ILE A 126 -5.56 -2.91 -6.41
C ILE A 126 -6.03 -4.18 -7.12
N VAL A 127 -6.76 -4.03 -8.23
CA VAL A 127 -7.34 -5.17 -8.96
C VAL A 127 -6.27 -6.10 -9.54
N ALA A 128 -6.62 -7.38 -9.68
CA ALA A 128 -5.73 -8.46 -10.08
C ALA A 128 -4.96 -8.19 -11.40
N ASP A 129 -5.60 -7.61 -12.41
CA ASP A 129 -4.95 -7.32 -13.70
C ASP A 129 -3.78 -6.35 -13.56
N VAL A 130 -3.93 -5.34 -12.70
CA VAL A 130 -2.86 -4.38 -12.42
C VAL A 130 -1.74 -5.03 -11.61
N ILE A 131 -2.05 -5.88 -10.63
CA ILE A 131 -1.04 -6.66 -9.88
C ILE A 131 -0.22 -7.54 -10.83
N ILE A 132 -0.89 -8.22 -11.78
CA ILE A 132 -0.22 -9.02 -12.81
C ILE A 132 0.73 -8.14 -13.65
N GLY A 133 0.27 -6.97 -14.09
CA GLY A 133 1.10 -6.01 -14.82
C GLY A 133 2.30 -5.51 -14.03
N LEU A 134 2.13 -5.30 -12.72
CA LEU A 134 3.18 -4.86 -11.81
C LEU A 134 4.20 -5.95 -11.50
N SER A 135 3.83 -7.22 -11.50
CA SER A 135 4.66 -8.34 -11.02
C SER A 135 6.07 -8.35 -11.63
N GLY A 136 6.20 -8.02 -12.91
CA GLY A 136 7.49 -7.92 -13.61
C GLY A 136 8.19 -6.54 -13.49
N GLN A 137 7.54 -5.54 -12.89
CA GLN A 137 8.02 -4.16 -12.89
C GLN A 137 8.35 -3.59 -11.50
N VAL A 138 7.97 -4.26 -10.43
CA VAL A 138 8.13 -3.76 -9.04
C VAL A 138 9.55 -3.93 -8.52
N ARG A 139 10.26 -4.98 -8.95
CA ARG A 139 11.59 -5.32 -8.42
C ARG A 139 12.62 -4.19 -8.47
N PRO A 140 12.69 -3.35 -9.52
CA PRO A 140 13.63 -2.22 -9.57
C PRO A 140 13.42 -1.16 -8.48
N PHE A 141 12.23 -1.07 -7.90
CA PHE A 141 11.96 -0.13 -6.81
C PHE A 141 12.47 -0.64 -5.46
N LEU A 142 12.62 -1.95 -5.31
CA LEU A 142 12.97 -2.60 -4.04
C LEU A 142 14.48 -2.64 -3.80
N LYS A 143 14.85 -2.71 -2.53
CA LYS A 143 16.15 -3.20 -2.09
C LYS A 143 16.27 -4.70 -2.36
N GLU A 144 17.48 -5.25 -2.26
CA GLU A 144 17.76 -6.68 -2.46
C GLU A 144 16.85 -7.58 -1.60
N ASP A 145 16.65 -7.23 -0.33
CA ASP A 145 15.79 -7.94 0.62
C ASP A 145 14.37 -7.36 0.74
N GLY A 146 13.99 -6.51 -0.20
CA GLY A 146 12.72 -5.80 -0.15
C GLY A 146 11.52 -6.72 -0.35
N LEU A 147 10.37 -6.32 0.20
CA LEU A 147 9.13 -7.08 0.18
C LEU A 147 8.10 -6.43 -0.76
N PHE A 148 7.37 -7.27 -1.48
CA PHE A 148 6.20 -6.86 -2.25
C PHE A 148 4.94 -7.43 -1.62
N LEU A 149 4.07 -6.55 -1.11
CA LEU A 149 2.74 -6.89 -0.61
C LEU A 149 1.69 -6.49 -1.62
N CYS A 150 0.94 -7.46 -2.13
CA CYS A 150 -0.20 -7.17 -3.00
C CYS A 150 -1.50 -7.75 -2.46
N SER A 151 -2.61 -7.05 -2.70
CA SER A 151 -3.97 -7.41 -2.32
C SER A 151 -4.98 -6.76 -3.28
N GLY A 152 -6.29 -6.90 -3.00
CA GLY A 152 -7.34 -6.51 -3.95
C GLY A 152 -7.68 -7.64 -4.93
N ILE A 153 -7.32 -8.86 -4.58
CA ILE A 153 -7.42 -10.05 -5.42
C ILE A 153 -8.59 -10.88 -4.94
N ILE A 154 -9.62 -11.04 -5.78
CA ILE A 154 -10.77 -11.91 -5.47
C ILE A 154 -10.39 -13.39 -5.60
N ASP A 155 -11.14 -14.26 -4.91
CA ASP A 155 -10.91 -15.70 -4.86
C ASP A 155 -10.72 -16.34 -6.24
N ASP A 156 -11.60 -16.03 -7.19
CA ASP A 156 -11.57 -16.58 -8.56
C ASP A 156 -10.28 -16.22 -9.33
N ARG A 157 -9.54 -15.20 -8.91
CA ARG A 157 -8.30 -14.74 -9.55
C ARG A 157 -7.04 -15.05 -8.73
N ALA A 158 -7.21 -15.62 -7.53
CA ALA A 158 -6.12 -15.80 -6.59
C ALA A 158 -4.99 -16.68 -7.15
N GLU A 159 -5.32 -17.86 -7.69
CA GLU A 159 -4.30 -18.76 -8.23
C GLU A 159 -3.62 -18.21 -9.49
N GLU A 160 -4.36 -17.53 -10.38
CA GLU A 160 -3.79 -16.87 -11.54
C GLU A 160 -2.73 -15.82 -11.13
N VAL A 161 -3.06 -14.97 -10.15
CA VAL A 161 -2.12 -13.96 -9.65
C VAL A 161 -0.92 -14.63 -9.00
N ALA A 162 -1.11 -15.66 -8.18
CA ALA A 162 -0.03 -16.39 -7.55
C ALA A 162 0.91 -17.05 -8.57
N GLN A 163 0.36 -17.61 -9.63
CA GLN A 163 1.15 -18.16 -10.73
C GLN A 163 1.98 -17.08 -11.44
N ARG A 164 1.38 -15.94 -11.76
CA ARG A 164 2.07 -14.80 -12.41
C ARG A 164 3.18 -14.22 -11.54
N LEU A 165 2.97 -14.13 -10.24
CA LEU A 165 4.01 -13.72 -9.29
C LEU A 165 5.19 -14.69 -9.34
N ARG A 166 4.96 -16.01 -9.28
CA ARG A 166 6.03 -17.02 -9.37
C ARG A 166 6.75 -16.99 -10.72
N GLU A 167 6.03 -16.84 -11.83
CA GLU A 167 6.61 -16.71 -13.18
C GLU A 167 7.48 -15.44 -13.31
N ALA A 168 7.14 -14.36 -12.59
CA ALA A 168 7.96 -13.15 -12.49
C ALA A 168 9.13 -13.27 -11.49
N GLY A 169 9.35 -14.46 -10.91
CA GLY A 169 10.47 -14.78 -10.02
C GLY A 169 10.23 -14.38 -8.55
N TRP A 170 8.98 -14.18 -8.13
CA TRP A 170 8.66 -13.91 -6.74
C TRP A 170 8.49 -15.19 -5.93
N ASP A 171 9.12 -15.25 -4.77
CA ASP A 171 8.82 -16.21 -3.72
C ASP A 171 7.66 -15.69 -2.87
N ILE A 172 6.53 -16.42 -2.88
CA ILE A 172 5.38 -16.06 -2.03
C ILE A 172 5.67 -16.57 -0.61
N LEU A 173 6.04 -15.65 0.26
CA LEU A 173 6.38 -15.95 1.66
C LEU A 173 5.13 -16.21 2.50
N ARG A 174 4.05 -15.49 2.20
CA ARG A 174 2.79 -15.60 2.95
C ARG A 174 1.60 -15.31 2.07
N THR A 175 0.58 -16.14 2.21
CA THR A 175 -0.76 -15.96 1.64
C THR A 175 -1.74 -15.73 2.78
N ARG A 176 -2.60 -14.72 2.65
CA ARG A 176 -3.73 -14.49 3.55
C ARG A 176 -5.01 -14.37 2.77
N GLN A 177 -6.10 -14.81 3.41
CA GLN A 177 -7.45 -14.75 2.86
C GLN A 177 -8.41 -14.21 3.92
N SER A 178 -9.35 -13.38 3.49
CA SER A 178 -10.47 -12.91 4.31
C SER A 178 -11.65 -12.55 3.41
N GLU A 179 -12.83 -13.08 3.71
CA GLU A 179 -14.09 -12.71 3.04
C GLU A 179 -14.03 -12.82 1.50
N GLY A 180 -13.37 -13.87 0.96
CA GLY A 180 -13.20 -14.07 -0.49
C GLY A 180 -12.14 -13.20 -1.15
N TRP A 181 -11.29 -12.52 -0.36
CA TRP A 181 -10.17 -11.70 -0.84
C TRP A 181 -8.82 -12.23 -0.38
N PHE A 182 -7.82 -12.08 -1.23
CA PHE A 182 -6.46 -12.56 -0.98
C PHE A 182 -5.44 -11.43 -0.91
N SER A 183 -4.37 -11.71 -0.16
CA SER A 183 -3.12 -10.95 -0.21
C SER A 183 -1.93 -11.89 -0.26
N TYR A 184 -0.87 -11.45 -0.96
CA TYR A 184 0.40 -12.14 -1.07
C TYR A 184 1.51 -11.23 -0.57
N LEU A 185 2.36 -11.74 0.32
CA LEU A 185 3.62 -11.13 0.71
C LEU A 185 4.74 -11.90 0.01
N CYS A 186 5.51 -11.21 -0.81
CA CYS A 186 6.50 -11.80 -1.71
C CYS A 186 7.90 -11.21 -1.50
N ARG A 187 8.92 -12.00 -1.87
CA ARG A 187 10.33 -11.57 -1.95
C ARG A 187 10.97 -11.97 -3.26
#